data_9e7d2f98eae4a68257c761deebf4a947
#
_entry.id   9e7d2f98eae4a68257c761deebf4a947
#
_cell.length_a   1.000
_cell.length_b   1.000
_cell.length_c   1.000
_cell.angle_alpha   90.00
_cell.angle_beta   90.00
_cell.angle_gamma   90.00
#
_symmetry.space_group_name_H-M   'P 1'
#
loop_
_entity.id
_entity.type
_entity.pdbx_description
1 polymer ?
#
loop_
_entity_poly.entity_id
_entity_poly.type
_entity_poly.pdbx_seq_one_letter_code
_entity_poly.pdbx_strand_id
1 'polypeptide(L)'
;MVSLLAVLSVLMTTAMVSATCPNMCSGHGDCNTPDNRCACWVADRHTDTHWIGGDCSLRECPKGKSWGDHPIADNTAHQMVECSNQGHCNYETGNCVCRKGFMGLACNRLACPNDCNGHGVCRSMDYNARAQGKLANVASYANSNFAYTLPWDRDMIYGCACDTGYGGYDCSQRQCATGDDPLTLGEVNDQQTVSCTCS
;
A
#
# COMPACT_ATOMS: atom_id res chain seq x y z
N MET A 1 -5.81 72.15 57.09
CA MET A 1 -5.48 71.90 55.69
C MET A 1 -4.97 70.46 55.63
N VAL A 2 -5.86 69.55 55.33
CA VAL A 2 -5.51 68.09 55.29
C VAL A 2 -5.43 67.70 53.82
N SER A 3 -4.22 67.34 53.39
CA SER A 3 -3.96 66.94 52.00
C SER A 3 -4.31 65.46 51.88
N LEU A 4 -5.31 65.18 51.05
CA LEU A 4 -5.76 63.84 50.71
C LEU A 4 -4.87 63.29 49.63
N LEU A 5 -3.93 62.44 50.00
CA LEU A 5 -3.18 61.60 49.08
C LEU A 5 -4.06 60.41 48.68
N ALA A 6 -4.66 60.51 47.50
CA ALA A 6 -5.34 59.38 46.86
C ALA A 6 -4.28 58.40 46.35
N VAL A 7 -4.14 57.29 47.05
CA VAL A 7 -3.35 56.14 46.57
C VAL A 7 -4.16 55.41 45.53
N LEU A 8 -3.85 55.64 44.27
CA LEU A 8 -4.41 54.90 43.11
C LEU A 8 -3.70 53.55 43.08
N SER A 9 -4.25 52.56 43.73
CA SER A 9 -3.81 51.15 43.58
C SER A 9 -4.29 50.63 42.22
N VAL A 10 -3.43 50.66 41.25
CA VAL A 10 -3.62 49.97 39.98
C VAL A 10 -3.54 48.48 40.26
N LEU A 11 -4.70 47.81 40.38
CA LEU A 11 -4.78 46.35 40.32
C LEU A 11 -4.36 45.92 38.93
N MET A 12 -3.10 45.57 38.74
CA MET A 12 -2.68 44.76 37.58
C MET A 12 -3.29 43.35 37.75
N THR A 13 -4.42 43.15 37.16
CA THR A 13 -4.93 41.82 36.89
C THR A 13 -4.01 41.21 35.83
N THR A 14 -2.99 40.47 36.27
CA THR A 14 -2.26 39.55 35.44
C THR A 14 -3.25 38.49 34.99
N ALA A 15 -3.77 38.66 33.77
CA ALA A 15 -4.47 37.54 33.11
C ALA A 15 -3.47 36.40 33.05
N MET A 16 -3.64 35.41 33.91
CA MET A 16 -2.96 34.11 33.76
C MET A 16 -3.43 33.54 32.43
N VAL A 17 -2.65 33.77 31.38
CA VAL A 17 -2.81 33.01 30.14
C VAL A 17 -2.53 31.58 30.54
N SER A 18 -3.60 30.85 30.82
CA SER A 18 -3.49 29.42 30.98
C SER A 18 -2.96 28.89 29.66
N ALA A 19 -1.69 28.54 29.64
CA ALA A 19 -1.05 27.95 28.48
C ALA A 19 -1.71 26.57 28.26
N THR A 20 -2.67 26.53 27.37
CA THR A 20 -3.37 25.33 26.99
C THR A 20 -2.78 24.82 25.68
N CYS A 21 -2.63 23.50 25.55
CA CYS A 21 -2.19 22.91 24.31
C CYS A 21 -3.08 23.32 23.11
N PRO A 22 -2.54 23.39 21.89
CA PRO A 22 -3.29 23.75 20.69
C PRO A 22 -4.54 22.87 20.57
N ASN A 23 -5.72 23.48 20.39
CA ASN A 23 -7.01 22.79 20.22
C ASN A 23 -7.30 21.70 21.26
N MET A 24 -6.73 21.80 22.48
CA MET A 24 -6.78 20.72 23.48
C MET A 24 -6.41 19.35 22.91
N CYS A 25 -5.38 19.34 22.04
CA CYS A 25 -4.89 18.15 21.32
C CYS A 25 -5.99 17.46 20.50
N SER A 26 -7.01 18.20 20.06
CA SER A 26 -8.15 17.73 19.25
C SER A 26 -8.85 16.50 19.85
N GLY A 27 -8.66 16.22 21.12
CA GLY A 27 -9.15 15.00 21.79
C GLY A 27 -8.41 13.71 21.39
N HIS A 28 -7.24 13.82 20.76
CA HIS A 28 -6.45 12.70 20.25
C HIS A 28 -5.02 12.67 20.79
N GLY A 29 -4.79 13.30 21.92
CA GLY A 29 -3.48 13.35 22.56
C GLY A 29 -3.55 13.90 23.96
N ASP A 30 -2.47 13.71 24.71
CA ASP A 30 -2.29 14.24 26.05
C ASP A 30 -1.53 15.57 25.99
N CYS A 31 -2.02 16.56 26.75
CA CYS A 31 -1.39 17.86 26.82
C CYS A 31 -0.24 17.84 27.83
N ASN A 32 0.99 18.06 27.35
CA ASN A 32 2.14 18.29 28.22
C ASN A 32 2.17 19.77 28.64
N THR A 33 1.72 20.04 29.83
CA THR A 33 1.54 21.41 30.34
C THR A 33 2.84 22.21 30.52
N PRO A 34 4.01 21.60 30.85
CA PRO A 34 5.25 22.37 30.90
C PRO A 34 5.65 22.98 29.55
N ASP A 35 5.43 22.24 28.46
CA ASP A 35 5.89 22.61 27.11
C ASP A 35 4.76 23.09 26.20
N ASN A 36 3.51 22.99 26.64
CA ASN A 36 2.30 23.23 25.85
C ASN A 36 2.29 22.49 24.52
N ARG A 37 2.76 21.25 24.52
CA ARG A 37 2.81 20.36 23.37
C ARG A 37 1.87 19.20 23.55
N CYS A 38 1.26 18.79 22.45
CA CYS A 38 0.44 17.60 22.43
C CYS A 38 1.31 16.34 22.21
N ALA A 39 1.13 15.33 23.05
CA ALA A 39 1.61 13.99 22.83
C ALA A 39 0.48 13.19 22.17
N CYS A 40 0.54 13.04 20.85
CA CYS A 40 -0.54 12.42 20.08
C CYS A 40 -0.62 10.90 20.33
N TRP A 41 -1.84 10.39 20.38
CA TRP A 41 -2.07 8.98 20.62
C TRP A 41 -1.85 8.14 19.35
N VAL A 42 -1.44 6.90 19.56
CA VAL A 42 -1.50 5.87 18.51
C VAL A 42 -2.96 5.45 18.39
N ALA A 43 -3.54 5.62 17.21
CA ALA A 43 -4.98 5.46 17.01
C ALA A 43 -5.44 4.00 17.16
N ASP A 44 -4.61 3.02 16.76
CA ASP A 44 -4.92 1.60 16.89
C ASP A 44 -3.65 0.75 16.77
N ARG A 45 -3.57 -0.28 17.60
CA ARG A 45 -2.47 -1.26 17.57
C ARG A 45 -2.49 -2.14 16.31
N HIS A 46 -3.62 -2.21 15.62
CA HIS A 46 -3.79 -3.04 14.42
C HIS A 46 -3.51 -2.30 13.11
N THR A 47 -3.59 -0.96 13.12
CA THR A 47 -3.45 -0.15 11.91
C THR A 47 -2.17 0.65 11.87
N ASP A 48 -1.36 0.65 12.94
CA ASP A 48 -0.15 1.47 13.10
C ASP A 48 -0.38 2.95 12.70
N THR A 49 -1.62 3.41 12.78
CA THR A 49 -1.96 4.79 12.46
C THR A 49 -1.80 5.64 13.71
N HIS A 50 -1.02 6.68 13.56
CA HIS A 50 -0.79 7.64 14.62
C HIS A 50 -1.54 8.93 14.33
N TRP A 51 -2.00 9.60 15.38
CA TRP A 51 -2.40 10.98 15.28
C TRP A 51 -1.13 11.85 15.24
N ILE A 52 -1.10 12.82 14.35
CA ILE A 52 0.05 13.69 14.12
C ILE A 52 -0.39 15.15 14.02
N GLY A 53 0.59 16.03 13.88
CA GLY A 53 0.37 17.47 13.87
C GLY A 53 0.59 18.09 15.25
N GLY A 54 0.69 19.38 15.30
CA GLY A 54 0.94 20.11 16.56
C GLY A 54 -0.21 20.03 17.55
N ASP A 55 -1.39 19.74 17.06
CA ASP A 55 -2.65 19.62 17.81
C ASP A 55 -3.30 18.23 17.70
N CYS A 56 -2.61 17.24 17.12
CA CYS A 56 -3.12 15.87 16.94
C CYS A 56 -4.42 15.79 16.10
N SER A 57 -4.65 16.74 15.19
CA SER A 57 -5.84 16.74 14.34
C SER A 57 -5.68 15.91 13.07
N LEU A 58 -4.45 15.59 12.71
CA LEU A 58 -4.10 14.89 11.47
C LEU A 58 -3.81 13.41 11.74
N ARG A 59 -3.97 12.59 10.71
CA ARG A 59 -3.67 11.15 10.72
C ARG A 59 -2.44 10.85 9.88
N GLU A 60 -1.56 10.01 10.39
CA GLU A 60 -0.45 9.46 9.62
C GLU A 60 -0.98 8.44 8.60
N CYS A 61 -0.42 8.47 7.40
CA CYS A 61 -0.74 7.46 6.39
C CYS A 61 0.11 6.19 6.54
N PRO A 62 -0.40 5.06 6.06
CA PRO A 62 0.35 3.80 6.08
C PRO A 62 1.68 3.92 5.33
N LYS A 63 2.69 3.27 5.89
CA LYS A 63 4.02 3.16 5.29
C LYS A 63 4.17 1.81 4.60
N GLY A 64 4.87 1.81 3.50
CA GLY A 64 5.25 0.59 2.79
C GLY A 64 6.67 0.72 2.23
N LYS A 65 7.20 -0.37 1.71
CA LYS A 65 8.52 -0.37 1.08
C LYS A 65 8.54 0.62 -0.08
N SER A 66 9.55 1.47 -0.10
CA SER A 66 9.75 2.43 -1.17
C SER A 66 10.00 1.73 -2.51
N TRP A 67 9.35 2.18 -3.57
CA TRP A 67 9.63 1.69 -4.94
C TRP A 67 10.93 2.24 -5.53
N GLY A 68 11.35 3.41 -5.09
CA GLY A 68 12.60 4.03 -5.48
C GLY A 68 13.21 4.73 -4.29
N ASP A 69 14.40 4.35 -3.93
CA ASP A 69 15.10 4.89 -2.78
C ASP A 69 16.61 4.75 -2.96
N HIS A 70 17.37 5.54 -2.21
CA HIS A 70 18.81 5.43 -2.18
C HIS A 70 19.23 4.30 -1.23
N PRO A 71 20.16 3.42 -1.65
CA PRO A 71 20.74 2.46 -0.74
C PRO A 71 21.46 3.19 0.41
N ILE A 72 21.20 2.75 1.63
CA ILE A 72 21.83 3.32 2.84
C ILE A 72 23.01 2.47 3.34
N ALA A 73 23.11 1.23 2.85
CA ALA A 73 24.22 0.31 3.10
C ALA A 73 24.25 -0.76 2.00
N ASP A 74 25.27 -1.60 2.00
CA ASP A 74 25.33 -2.77 1.14
C ASP A 74 24.09 -3.64 1.38
N ASN A 75 23.36 -3.93 0.30
CA ASN A 75 22.12 -4.71 0.33
C ASN A 75 20.98 -4.11 1.21
N THR A 76 21.03 -2.83 1.53
CA THR A 76 20.00 -2.16 2.31
C THR A 76 19.43 -0.98 1.53
N ALA A 77 18.25 -1.18 0.98
CA ALA A 77 17.46 -0.19 0.24
C ALA A 77 15.97 -0.42 0.51
N HIS A 78 15.11 0.36 -0.13
CA HIS A 78 13.66 0.23 -0.03
C HIS A 78 13.15 0.39 1.41
N GLN A 79 13.49 1.53 2.01
CA GLN A 79 13.03 1.91 3.34
C GLN A 79 11.50 1.96 3.40
N MET A 80 10.97 1.82 4.62
CA MET A 80 9.55 2.03 4.87
C MET A 80 9.24 3.52 4.82
N VAL A 81 8.49 3.95 3.82
CA VAL A 81 8.13 5.35 3.57
C VAL A 81 6.63 5.51 3.41
N GLU A 82 6.15 6.70 3.68
CA GLU A 82 4.74 7.05 3.53
C GLU A 82 4.27 6.80 2.11
N CYS A 83 3.13 6.09 1.97
CA CYS A 83 2.53 5.73 0.70
C CYS A 83 3.53 5.12 -0.31
N SER A 84 4.59 4.45 0.18
CA SER A 84 5.64 3.78 -0.63
C SER A 84 6.29 4.67 -1.69
N ASN A 85 6.26 6.00 -1.54
CA ASN A 85 6.64 7.00 -2.56
C ASN A 85 5.84 6.90 -3.87
N GLN A 86 4.71 6.19 -3.88
CA GLN A 86 3.83 6.03 -5.05
C GLN A 86 2.42 6.57 -4.83
N GLY A 87 2.28 7.45 -3.87
CA GLY A 87 1.06 8.17 -3.57
C GLY A 87 1.33 9.42 -2.74
N HIS A 88 0.28 10.10 -2.40
CA HIS A 88 0.32 11.19 -1.42
C HIS A 88 -0.65 10.89 -0.29
N CYS A 89 -0.30 11.33 0.89
CA CYS A 89 -1.12 11.17 2.08
C CYS A 89 -2.25 12.18 2.11
N ASN A 90 -3.47 11.72 2.33
CA ASN A 90 -4.54 12.56 2.79
C ASN A 90 -4.53 12.53 4.33
N TYR A 91 -3.93 13.51 4.95
CA TYR A 91 -3.76 13.57 6.39
C TYR A 91 -5.07 13.77 7.18
N GLU A 92 -6.15 14.19 6.54
CA GLU A 92 -7.46 14.27 7.18
C GLU A 92 -8.06 12.89 7.42
N THR A 93 -7.86 11.99 6.45
CA THR A 93 -8.43 10.63 6.48
C THR A 93 -7.43 9.57 6.90
N GLY A 94 -6.12 9.84 6.81
CA GLY A 94 -5.05 8.86 7.01
C GLY A 94 -4.91 7.87 5.85
N ASN A 95 -5.44 8.18 4.68
CA ASN A 95 -5.40 7.29 3.52
C ASN A 95 -4.43 7.77 2.45
N CYS A 96 -3.71 6.82 1.87
CA CYS A 96 -2.89 7.10 0.70
C CYS A 96 -3.75 7.22 -0.56
N VAL A 97 -3.54 8.29 -1.32
CA VAL A 97 -4.05 8.44 -2.68
C VAL A 97 -2.96 7.99 -3.65
N CYS A 98 -3.10 6.81 -4.20
CA CYS A 98 -2.07 6.19 -5.02
C CYS A 98 -2.00 6.81 -6.43
N ARG A 99 -0.80 6.83 -6.99
CA ARG A 99 -0.60 7.15 -8.41
C ARG A 99 -1.21 6.05 -9.29
N LYS A 100 -1.53 6.41 -10.52
CA LYS A 100 -2.05 5.45 -11.50
C LYS A 100 -1.08 4.27 -11.66
N GLY A 101 -1.60 3.06 -11.62
CA GLY A 101 -0.82 1.82 -11.69
C GLY A 101 -0.38 1.27 -10.34
N PHE A 102 -0.66 1.98 -9.24
CA PHE A 102 -0.37 1.50 -7.90
C PHE A 102 -1.64 1.36 -7.07
N MET A 103 -1.62 0.43 -6.13
CA MET A 103 -2.74 0.15 -5.23
C MET A 103 -2.25 -0.44 -3.89
N GLY A 104 -3.20 -0.71 -3.01
CA GLY A 104 -2.94 -1.14 -1.64
C GLY A 104 -3.02 0.02 -0.67
N LEU A 105 -3.09 -0.28 0.63
CA LEU A 105 -3.25 0.74 1.68
C LEU A 105 -2.11 1.78 1.66
N ALA A 106 -0.90 1.33 1.40
CA ALA A 106 0.29 2.16 1.32
C ALA A 106 0.79 2.35 -0.12
N CYS A 107 -0.03 2.15 -1.14
CA CYS A 107 0.40 2.17 -2.55
C CYS A 107 1.59 1.25 -2.83
N ASN A 108 1.69 0.17 -2.08
CA ASN A 108 2.85 -0.71 -2.02
C ASN A 108 2.82 -1.86 -3.03
N ARG A 109 1.83 -1.90 -3.91
CA ARG A 109 1.72 -2.93 -4.94
C ARG A 109 1.25 -2.37 -6.27
N LEU A 110 1.61 -3.04 -7.36
CA LEU A 110 1.09 -2.71 -8.69
C LEU A 110 -0.39 -3.08 -8.81
N ALA A 111 -1.13 -2.27 -9.54
CA ALA A 111 -2.47 -2.60 -10.00
C ALA A 111 -2.36 -3.55 -11.19
N CYS A 112 -3.24 -4.54 -11.28
CA CYS A 112 -3.34 -5.36 -12.47
C CYS A 112 -3.91 -4.57 -13.64
N PRO A 113 -3.42 -4.80 -14.88
CA PRO A 113 -3.93 -4.14 -16.06
C PRO A 113 -5.43 -4.39 -16.23
N ASN A 114 -6.18 -3.33 -16.50
CA ASN A 114 -7.62 -3.38 -16.77
C ASN A 114 -8.45 -4.21 -15.78
N ASP A 115 -7.95 -4.33 -14.53
CA ASP A 115 -8.56 -5.21 -13.50
C ASP A 115 -8.81 -6.63 -14.03
N CYS A 116 -7.84 -7.14 -14.82
CA CYS A 116 -7.91 -8.45 -15.48
C CYS A 116 -9.15 -8.64 -16.36
N ASN A 117 -9.78 -7.58 -16.85
CA ASN A 117 -11.02 -7.57 -17.65
C ASN A 117 -12.18 -8.39 -17.06
N GLY A 118 -12.16 -8.66 -15.76
CA GLY A 118 -13.15 -9.53 -15.11
C GLY A 118 -13.03 -11.01 -15.48
N HIS A 119 -11.96 -11.39 -16.16
CA HIS A 119 -11.68 -12.77 -16.60
C HIS A 119 -10.42 -13.35 -15.95
N GLY A 120 -10.15 -12.94 -14.73
CA GLY A 120 -9.01 -13.41 -13.97
C GLY A 120 -8.91 -12.74 -12.60
N VAL A 121 -7.94 -13.17 -11.83
CA VAL A 121 -7.69 -12.64 -10.48
C VAL A 121 -6.31 -12.01 -10.43
N CYS A 122 -6.26 -10.79 -9.88
CA CYS A 122 -5.00 -10.09 -9.65
C CYS A 122 -4.21 -10.75 -8.52
N ARG A 123 -3.02 -11.28 -8.81
CA ARG A 123 -2.19 -12.04 -7.87
C ARG A 123 -0.77 -11.53 -7.83
N SER A 124 -0.10 -11.66 -6.67
CA SER A 124 1.31 -11.32 -6.56
C SER A 124 2.21 -12.30 -7.32
N MET A 125 3.43 -11.85 -7.64
CA MET A 125 4.44 -12.72 -8.27
C MET A 125 4.74 -13.96 -7.41
N ASP A 126 4.85 -13.80 -6.10
CA ASP A 126 5.04 -14.93 -5.18
C ASP A 126 3.90 -15.96 -5.29
N TYR A 127 2.66 -15.48 -5.35
CA TYR A 127 1.52 -16.38 -5.52
C TYR A 127 1.55 -17.10 -6.86
N ASN A 128 1.82 -16.38 -7.95
CA ASN A 128 1.88 -16.95 -9.29
C ASN A 128 3.02 -17.97 -9.42
N ALA A 129 4.19 -17.70 -8.84
CA ALA A 129 5.30 -18.63 -8.82
C ALA A 129 4.94 -19.95 -8.09
N ARG A 130 4.27 -19.84 -6.96
CA ARG A 130 3.80 -21.04 -6.19
C ARG A 130 2.68 -21.79 -6.90
N ALA A 131 1.79 -21.08 -7.58
CA ALA A 131 0.70 -21.70 -8.33
C ALA A 131 1.24 -22.47 -9.54
N GLN A 132 2.26 -21.96 -10.22
CA GLN A 132 2.88 -22.65 -11.35
C GLN A 132 3.61 -23.94 -10.93
N GLY A 133 4.21 -23.97 -9.74
CA GLY A 133 4.77 -25.20 -9.19
C GLY A 133 3.72 -26.30 -8.92
N LYS A 134 2.44 -25.95 -8.88
CA LYS A 134 1.32 -26.91 -8.76
C LYS A 134 0.71 -27.31 -10.10
N LEU A 135 1.01 -26.61 -11.18
CA LEU A 135 0.69 -27.03 -12.56
C LEU A 135 1.64 -28.14 -12.99
N ALA A 136 1.58 -29.24 -12.26
CA ALA A 136 2.50 -30.38 -12.26
C ALA A 136 2.45 -31.25 -13.53
N ASN A 137 1.95 -30.77 -14.65
CA ASN A 137 2.03 -31.48 -15.93
C ASN A 137 3.23 -31.04 -16.78
N VAL A 138 4.03 -30.09 -16.29
CA VAL A 138 5.31 -29.75 -16.90
C VAL A 138 6.40 -30.38 -16.06
N ALA A 139 6.80 -31.59 -16.43
CA ALA A 139 7.79 -32.41 -15.72
C ALA A 139 9.14 -31.71 -15.46
N SER A 140 9.42 -30.61 -16.14
CA SER A 140 10.63 -29.80 -15.95
C SER A 140 10.57 -28.85 -14.75
N TYR A 141 9.40 -28.59 -14.18
CA TYR A 141 9.23 -27.68 -13.02
C TYR A 141 8.86 -28.39 -11.73
N ALA A 142 8.61 -29.70 -11.77
CA ALA A 142 8.19 -30.50 -10.62
C ALA A 142 9.21 -30.54 -9.46
N ASN A 143 10.48 -30.19 -9.71
CA ASN A 143 11.56 -30.17 -8.71
C ASN A 143 12.09 -28.77 -8.41
N SER A 144 11.56 -27.73 -8.99
CA SER A 144 12.00 -26.40 -8.69
C SER A 144 11.15 -25.83 -7.55
N ASN A 145 11.73 -25.82 -6.36
CA ASN A 145 11.30 -24.95 -5.27
C ASN A 145 11.50 -23.49 -5.72
N PHE A 146 10.75 -23.03 -6.73
CA PHE A 146 10.70 -21.62 -7.08
C PHE A 146 9.94 -20.90 -5.97
N ALA A 147 10.62 -20.75 -4.85
CA ALA A 147 10.19 -19.83 -3.84
C ALA A 147 10.73 -18.45 -4.24
N TYR A 148 9.88 -17.61 -4.78
CA TYR A 148 10.16 -16.19 -4.94
C TYR A 148 10.14 -15.54 -3.55
N THR A 149 11.00 -16.06 -2.65
CA THR A 149 10.92 -15.80 -1.21
C THR A 149 11.80 -14.66 -0.75
N LEU A 150 12.80 -14.27 -1.53
CA LEU A 150 13.84 -13.31 -1.12
C LEU A 150 13.77 -11.93 -1.77
N PRO A 151 13.23 -11.73 -2.99
CA PRO A 151 13.18 -10.40 -3.56
C PRO A 151 12.30 -9.47 -2.73
N TRP A 152 12.76 -8.22 -2.60
CA TRP A 152 12.05 -7.17 -1.85
C TRP A 152 10.65 -6.88 -2.41
N ASP A 153 10.44 -7.14 -3.70
CA ASP A 153 9.25 -6.84 -4.48
C ASP A 153 8.27 -8.02 -4.65
N ARG A 154 8.56 -9.17 -4.03
CA ARG A 154 7.77 -10.42 -4.19
C ARG A 154 6.26 -10.24 -4.01
N ASP A 155 5.86 -9.37 -3.08
CA ASP A 155 4.48 -9.07 -2.74
C ASP A 155 4.05 -7.69 -3.28
N MET A 156 4.87 -7.07 -4.12
CA MET A 156 4.64 -5.74 -4.68
C MET A 156 4.29 -5.78 -6.16
N ILE A 157 4.88 -6.72 -6.92
CA ILE A 157 4.58 -6.94 -8.33
C ILE A 157 3.39 -7.89 -8.43
N TYR A 158 2.37 -7.45 -9.17
CA TYR A 158 1.14 -8.17 -9.40
C TYR A 158 0.90 -8.38 -10.88
N GLY A 159 0.23 -9.46 -11.24
CA GLY A 159 -0.20 -9.80 -12.59
C GLY A 159 -1.52 -10.55 -12.57
N CYS A 160 -2.15 -10.62 -13.72
CA CYS A 160 -3.41 -11.34 -13.87
C CYS A 160 -3.17 -12.85 -13.95
N ALA A 161 -3.84 -13.61 -13.10
CA ALA A 161 -4.04 -15.05 -13.27
C ALA A 161 -5.38 -15.23 -13.96
N CYS A 162 -5.35 -15.52 -15.28
CA CYS A 162 -6.55 -15.60 -16.10
C CYS A 162 -7.35 -16.85 -15.82
N ASP A 163 -8.66 -16.74 -15.98
CA ASP A 163 -9.58 -17.86 -15.94
C ASP A 163 -9.36 -18.78 -17.16
N THR A 164 -9.80 -20.04 -17.05
CA THR A 164 -9.70 -21.01 -18.13
C THR A 164 -10.38 -20.48 -19.40
N GLY A 165 -9.68 -20.53 -20.53
CA GLY A 165 -10.17 -20.03 -21.81
C GLY A 165 -9.87 -18.54 -22.08
N TYR A 166 -9.18 -17.88 -21.15
CA TYR A 166 -8.71 -16.52 -21.32
C TYR A 166 -7.19 -16.44 -21.18
N GLY A 167 -6.58 -15.44 -21.82
CA GLY A 167 -5.14 -15.22 -21.83
C GLY A 167 -4.78 -13.78 -22.10
N GLY A 168 -3.48 -13.55 -22.32
CA GLY A 168 -2.92 -12.21 -22.44
C GLY A 168 -2.54 -11.62 -21.07
N TYR A 169 -1.88 -10.48 -21.09
CA TYR A 169 -1.37 -9.82 -19.89
C TYR A 169 -2.48 -9.28 -18.97
N ASP A 170 -3.65 -9.06 -19.53
CA ASP A 170 -4.83 -8.50 -18.87
C ASP A 170 -6.07 -9.40 -19.00
N CYS A 171 -5.91 -10.66 -19.45
CA CYS A 171 -6.99 -11.62 -19.64
C CYS A 171 -8.06 -11.18 -20.67
N SER A 172 -7.72 -10.29 -21.58
CA SER A 172 -8.65 -9.83 -22.64
C SER A 172 -8.80 -10.81 -23.79
N GLN A 173 -7.82 -11.69 -23.99
CA GLN A 173 -7.76 -12.59 -25.14
C GLN A 173 -8.46 -13.91 -24.82
N ARG A 174 -9.37 -14.32 -25.69
CA ARG A 174 -9.92 -15.68 -25.63
C ARG A 174 -8.94 -16.67 -26.24
N GLN A 175 -8.73 -17.76 -25.52
CA GLN A 175 -7.98 -18.91 -26.04
C GLN A 175 -8.89 -19.75 -26.96
N CYS A 176 -8.32 -20.19 -28.07
CA CYS A 176 -9.01 -21.15 -28.92
C CYS A 176 -9.17 -22.50 -28.21
N ALA A 177 -10.23 -23.21 -28.50
CA ALA A 177 -10.42 -24.57 -28.01
C ALA A 177 -9.27 -25.45 -28.53
N THR A 178 -8.68 -26.21 -27.61
CA THR A 178 -7.70 -27.24 -27.97
C THR A 178 -8.44 -28.58 -27.98
N GLY A 179 -8.25 -29.33 -29.05
CA GLY A 179 -8.78 -30.68 -29.19
C GLY A 179 -7.71 -31.60 -29.74
N ASP A 180 -7.86 -32.88 -29.45
CA ASP A 180 -7.05 -33.93 -30.07
C ASP A 180 -7.70 -34.32 -31.41
N ASP A 181 -6.90 -34.67 -32.40
CA ASP A 181 -7.39 -35.19 -33.66
C ASP A 181 -7.97 -36.62 -33.41
N PRO A 182 -9.29 -36.84 -33.61
CA PRO A 182 -9.89 -38.11 -33.32
C PRO A 182 -9.45 -39.24 -34.28
N LEU A 183 -8.67 -38.90 -35.32
CA LEU A 183 -8.23 -39.86 -36.33
C LEU A 183 -6.83 -40.42 -36.10
N THR A 184 -6.07 -39.84 -35.16
CA THR A 184 -4.72 -40.27 -34.82
C THR A 184 -4.66 -40.85 -33.42
N LEU A 185 -4.31 -42.12 -33.29
CA LEU A 185 -4.12 -42.79 -32.01
C LEU A 185 -2.62 -42.99 -31.74
N GLY A 186 -2.11 -42.33 -30.71
CA GLY A 186 -0.76 -42.60 -30.18
C GLY A 186 0.36 -41.79 -30.79
N GLU A 187 0.10 -40.71 -31.49
CA GLU A 187 1.10 -39.77 -31.97
C GLU A 187 1.42 -38.71 -30.91
N VAL A 188 2.67 -38.24 -30.91
CA VAL A 188 3.09 -37.11 -30.12
C VAL A 188 2.41 -35.88 -30.72
N ASN A 189 1.54 -35.24 -29.95
CA ASN A 189 0.71 -34.09 -30.31
C ASN A 189 1.31 -33.20 -31.40
N ASP A 190 0.71 -33.16 -32.56
CA ASP A 190 1.05 -32.20 -33.61
C ASP A 190 0.65 -30.80 -33.11
N GLN A 191 1.61 -29.92 -33.02
CA GLN A 191 1.36 -28.51 -32.72
C GLN A 191 0.80 -27.84 -33.98
N GLN A 192 -0.50 -27.76 -34.08
CA GLN A 192 -1.16 -26.91 -35.07
C GLN A 192 -1.27 -25.50 -34.54
N THR A 193 -0.62 -24.56 -35.23
CA THR A 193 -0.81 -23.14 -34.91
C THR A 193 -2.05 -22.65 -35.66
N VAL A 194 -3.17 -22.56 -34.98
CA VAL A 194 -4.38 -21.93 -35.48
C VAL A 194 -4.35 -20.46 -35.10
N SER A 195 -4.11 -19.55 -36.06
CA SER A 195 -4.23 -18.12 -35.80
C SER A 195 -5.70 -17.70 -35.98
N CYS A 196 -6.33 -17.38 -34.85
CA CYS A 196 -7.67 -16.77 -34.85
C CYS A 196 -7.51 -15.25 -34.88
N THR A 197 -7.87 -14.60 -35.97
CA THR A 197 -8.09 -13.15 -36.02
C THR A 197 -9.52 -12.89 -35.60
N CYS A 198 -9.72 -12.46 -34.38
CA CYS A 198 -11.03 -11.94 -33.94
C CYS A 198 -11.15 -10.51 -34.46
N SER A 199 -12.13 -10.24 -35.30
CA SER A 199 -12.54 -8.89 -35.75
C SER A 199 -13.53 -8.30 -34.75
#